data_cc9160b991efe9ca80586783e5a9d1ab
#
_entry.id   cc9160b991efe9ca80586783e5a9d1ab
#
_cell.length_a   1.000
_cell.length_b   1.000
_cell.length_c   1.000
_cell.angle_alpha   90.00
_cell.angle_beta   90.00
_cell.angle_gamma   90.00
#
_symmetry.space_group_name_H-M   'P 1'
#
loop_
_entity.id
_entity.type
_entity.pdbx_description
1 polymer ?
#
loop_
_entity_poly.entity_id
_entity_poly.type
_entity_poly.pdbx_seq_one_letter_code
_entity_poly.pdbx_strand_id
1 'polypeptide(L)'
;MKNLILLLISIFFSVQVLAQTEDSQEVAPTDETSKTNLAGEYIYGESYFKKSKTGVVLKYLSTGAGPSLFYGWRFVVYNTEKFFIGGTGFTGQLGNVNAVGTYSYGGMMAGYDFVIFDDWYVDWGLAAGGGGAKMYDSTKTNTVQSGGAVVEPWFGFNHKIGEKTDFNYAFSYFLTPNDKYLTGVSFNLRVDFIID
;
A
#
# COMPACT_ATOMS: atom_id res chain seq x y z
N MET A 1 -9.08 -6.09 -20.23
CA MET A 1 -8.20 -5.44 -19.25
C MET A 1 -8.60 -3.98 -18.98
N LYS A 2 -8.83 -3.12 -20.00
CA LYS A 2 -9.26 -1.72 -19.79
C LYS A 2 -10.54 -1.61 -18.93
N ASN A 3 -11.51 -2.47 -19.14
CA ASN A 3 -12.78 -2.47 -18.40
C ASN A 3 -12.64 -2.88 -16.93
N LEU A 4 -11.64 -3.73 -16.59
CA LEU A 4 -11.37 -4.12 -15.21
C LEU A 4 -10.75 -2.98 -14.42
N ILE A 5 -9.86 -2.21 -15.03
CA ILE A 5 -9.24 -1.02 -14.41
C ILE A 5 -10.28 0.05 -14.14
N LEU A 6 -11.17 0.31 -15.11
CA LEU A 6 -12.27 1.25 -14.94
C LEU A 6 -13.25 0.81 -13.84
N LEU A 7 -13.53 -0.50 -13.74
CA LEU A 7 -14.36 -1.05 -12.67
C LEU A 7 -13.71 -0.86 -11.30
N LEU A 8 -12.42 -1.15 -11.16
CA LEU A 8 -11.69 -0.95 -9.90
C LEU A 8 -11.63 0.53 -9.50
N ILE A 9 -11.43 1.43 -10.46
CA ILE A 9 -11.44 2.87 -10.20
C ILE A 9 -12.85 3.34 -9.79
N SER A 10 -13.91 2.86 -10.46
CA SER A 10 -15.29 3.23 -10.11
C SER A 10 -15.71 2.72 -8.73
N ILE A 11 -15.29 1.51 -8.34
CA ILE A 11 -15.51 0.97 -7.00
C ILE A 11 -14.76 1.82 -5.96
N PHE A 12 -13.52 2.22 -6.25
CA PHE A 12 -12.72 3.07 -5.37
C PHE A 12 -13.42 4.42 -5.10
N PHE A 13 -13.91 5.10 -6.15
CA PHE A 13 -14.62 6.36 -6.01
C PHE A 13 -15.98 6.20 -5.31
N SER A 14 -16.71 5.13 -5.59
CA SER A 14 -18.01 4.87 -4.96
C SER A 14 -17.92 4.66 -3.45
N VAL A 15 -16.87 3.96 -2.99
CA VAL A 15 -16.64 3.74 -1.55
C VAL A 15 -16.21 5.03 -0.86
N GLN A 16 -15.45 5.90 -1.52
CA GLN A 16 -15.08 7.21 -0.96
C GLN A 16 -16.30 8.12 -0.77
N VAL A 17 -17.23 8.11 -1.72
CA VAL A 17 -18.48 8.89 -1.62
C VAL A 17 -19.36 8.38 -0.49
N LEU A 18 -19.46 7.06 -0.30
CA LEU A 18 -20.21 6.45 0.81
C LEU A 18 -19.57 6.76 2.18
N ALA A 19 -18.24 6.74 2.29
CA ALA A 19 -17.54 7.08 3.52
C ALA A 19 -17.73 8.55 3.93
N GLN A 20 -17.87 9.47 2.96
CA GLN A 20 -18.14 10.88 3.24
C GLN A 20 -19.59 11.16 3.66
N THR A 21 -20.55 10.31 3.26
CA THR A 21 -21.96 10.48 3.63
C THR A 21 -22.28 9.97 5.04
N GLU A 22 -21.53 9.03 5.59
CA GLU A 22 -21.72 8.54 6.95
C GLU A 22 -21.21 9.51 8.02
N ASP A 23 -20.21 10.33 7.72
CA ASP A 23 -19.64 11.34 8.65
C ASP A 23 -20.46 12.62 8.75
N SER A 24 -21.59 12.73 8.03
CA SER A 24 -22.45 13.93 7.99
C SER A 24 -23.63 13.89 8.95
N GLN A 25 -23.70 12.96 9.89
CA GLN A 25 -24.62 13.07 11.01
C GLN A 25 -24.03 14.00 12.09
N GLU A 26 -24.27 15.26 11.85
CA GLU A 26 -24.05 16.40 12.72
C GLU A 26 -24.74 16.20 14.08
N VAL A 27 -23.95 15.92 15.09
CA VAL A 27 -24.34 16.11 16.48
C VAL A 27 -24.25 17.61 16.74
N ALA A 28 -25.39 18.23 17.01
CA ALA A 28 -25.49 19.66 17.31
C ALA A 28 -24.46 20.10 18.37
N PRO A 29 -23.70 21.17 18.14
CA PRO A 29 -22.73 21.65 19.09
C PRO A 29 -23.44 22.25 20.30
N THR A 30 -23.21 21.69 21.46
CA THR A 30 -23.40 22.37 22.73
C THR A 30 -22.38 23.51 22.81
N ASP A 31 -22.93 24.67 22.96
CA ASP A 31 -22.33 25.99 23.10
C ASP A 31 -21.12 25.99 24.06
N GLU A 32 -19.90 26.00 23.52
CA GLU A 32 -18.72 26.45 24.25
C GLU A 32 -18.00 27.53 23.42
N THR A 33 -18.11 28.72 23.97
CA THR A 33 -17.52 29.99 23.59
C THR A 33 -16.27 29.91 22.71
N SER A 34 -16.48 30.16 21.43
CA SER A 34 -15.45 30.52 20.48
C SER A 34 -14.75 31.81 20.92
N LYS A 35 -13.57 31.70 21.50
CA LYS A 35 -12.62 32.81 21.60
C LYS A 35 -11.91 32.97 20.26
N THR A 36 -12.50 33.75 19.39
CA THR A 36 -11.82 34.24 18.18
C THR A 36 -10.74 35.23 18.59
N ASN A 37 -9.49 34.83 18.65
CA ASN A 37 -8.36 35.73 18.68
C ASN A 37 -8.08 36.19 17.25
N LEU A 38 -8.22 37.48 17.02
CA LEU A 38 -7.98 38.24 15.77
C LEU A 38 -6.49 38.41 15.45
N ALA A 39 -5.65 37.47 15.77
CA ALA A 39 -4.29 37.37 15.26
C ALA A 39 -4.18 36.01 14.65
N GLY A 40 -3.83 35.95 13.39
CA GLY A 40 -3.69 34.69 12.63
C GLY A 40 -2.60 33.77 13.18
N GLU A 41 -2.78 33.30 14.36
CA GLU A 41 -2.05 32.22 14.95
C GLU A 41 -2.60 30.93 14.36
N TYR A 42 -1.90 30.44 13.35
CA TYR A 42 -2.01 29.03 12.99
C TYR A 42 -1.62 28.24 14.23
N ILE A 43 -2.62 27.75 14.95
CA ILE A 43 -2.39 26.83 16.06
C ILE A 43 -1.89 25.53 15.41
N TYR A 44 -0.57 25.37 15.38
CA TYR A 44 0.08 24.07 15.22
C TYR A 44 -0.21 23.25 16.49
N GLY A 45 -1.43 22.76 16.65
CA GLY A 45 -1.86 22.23 17.94
C GLY A 45 -2.47 20.86 17.96
N GLU A 46 -2.77 20.24 16.82
CA GLU A 46 -3.07 18.81 16.79
C GLU A 46 -2.34 18.20 15.62
N SER A 47 -1.55 17.17 15.90
CA SER A 47 -0.88 16.40 14.86
C SER A 47 -1.94 15.89 13.88
N TYR A 48 -1.88 16.34 12.63
CA TYR A 48 -2.74 15.88 11.54
C TYR A 48 -2.66 14.36 11.36
N PHE A 49 -1.66 13.73 11.95
CA PHE A 49 -1.41 12.30 11.86
C PHE A 49 -1.59 11.68 13.26
N LYS A 50 -2.65 10.90 13.42
CA LYS A 50 -3.02 10.28 14.69
C LYS A 50 -2.17 9.06 15.03
N LYS A 51 -1.59 8.40 14.02
CA LYS A 51 -0.88 7.12 14.17
C LYS A 51 0.01 6.89 12.98
N SER A 52 1.14 6.25 13.17
CA SER A 52 1.97 5.75 12.08
C SER A 52 2.28 4.27 12.25
N LYS A 53 2.55 3.59 11.15
CA LYS A 53 3.01 2.20 11.15
C LYS A 53 4.21 2.07 10.22
N THR A 54 5.19 1.31 10.67
CA THR A 54 6.29 0.84 9.81
C THR A 54 6.29 -0.68 9.80
N GLY A 55 6.60 -1.29 8.69
CA GLY A 55 6.56 -2.73 8.59
C GLY A 55 7.58 -3.31 7.63
N VAL A 56 7.93 -4.55 7.88
CA VAL A 56 8.71 -5.39 6.98
C VAL A 56 7.77 -6.33 6.23
N VAL A 57 8.04 -6.52 4.94
CA VAL A 57 7.19 -7.29 4.04
C VAL A 57 8.00 -8.34 3.33
N LEU A 58 7.51 -9.57 3.34
CA LEU A 58 7.94 -10.65 2.46
C LEU A 58 6.87 -10.86 1.41
N LYS A 59 7.24 -10.79 0.13
CA LYS A 59 6.32 -10.89 -0.99
C LYS A 59 6.74 -12.03 -1.91
N TYR A 60 5.82 -12.95 -2.16
CA TYR A 60 5.92 -13.92 -3.22
C TYR A 60 5.13 -13.41 -4.43
N LEU A 61 5.80 -13.25 -5.56
CA LEU A 61 5.23 -12.74 -6.80
C LEU A 61 5.31 -13.81 -7.89
N SER A 62 4.17 -14.16 -8.48
CA SER A 62 4.08 -15.06 -9.63
C SER A 62 3.80 -14.24 -10.88
N THR A 63 4.76 -14.20 -11.79
CA THR A 63 4.71 -13.42 -13.04
C THR A 63 4.99 -14.30 -14.24
N GLY A 64 4.87 -13.72 -15.43
CA GLY A 64 5.31 -14.37 -16.68
C GLY A 64 6.83 -14.67 -16.72
N ALA A 65 7.64 -13.97 -15.92
CA ALA A 65 9.07 -14.24 -15.76
C ALA A 65 9.37 -15.37 -14.76
N GLY A 66 8.33 -15.95 -14.14
CA GLY A 66 8.43 -17.03 -13.15
C GLY A 66 8.20 -16.55 -11.70
N PRO A 67 8.28 -17.49 -10.75
CA PRO A 67 8.12 -17.18 -9.34
C PRO A 67 9.28 -16.35 -8.82
N SER A 68 8.99 -15.38 -7.98
CA SER A 68 9.96 -14.42 -7.48
C SER A 68 9.69 -14.13 -6.01
N LEU A 69 10.74 -13.97 -5.23
CA LEU A 69 10.66 -13.61 -3.83
C LEU A 69 11.25 -12.22 -3.62
N PHE A 70 10.45 -11.36 -3.01
CA PHE A 70 10.82 -9.99 -2.67
C PHE A 70 10.77 -9.80 -1.16
N TYR A 71 11.61 -8.93 -0.68
CA TYR A 71 11.53 -8.38 0.66
C TYR A 71 11.51 -6.86 0.57
N GLY A 72 10.86 -6.24 1.51
CA GLY A 72 10.67 -4.81 1.47
C GLY A 72 10.20 -4.24 2.79
N TRP A 73 9.84 -3.00 2.72
CA TRP A 73 9.33 -2.24 3.84
C TRP A 73 8.17 -1.36 3.39
N ARG A 74 7.36 -0.96 4.35
CA ARG A 74 6.39 0.10 4.21
C ARG A 74 6.43 1.03 5.41
N PHE A 75 6.06 2.26 5.17
CA PHE A 75 5.77 3.25 6.20
C PHE A 75 4.47 3.96 5.83
N VAL A 76 3.54 4.04 6.77
CA VAL A 76 2.25 4.70 6.57
C VAL A 76 1.92 5.59 7.74
N VAL A 77 1.22 6.68 7.46
CA VAL A 77 0.66 7.60 8.42
C VAL A 77 -0.85 7.67 8.23
N TYR A 78 -1.56 7.68 9.34
CA TYR A 78 -3.03 7.71 9.35
C TYR A 78 -3.50 9.15 9.51
N ASN A 79 -4.24 9.64 8.54
CA ASN A 79 -4.91 10.95 8.61
C ASN A 79 -6.20 10.86 9.42
N THR A 80 -6.90 9.74 9.30
CA THR A 80 -8.06 9.38 10.10
C THR A 80 -7.79 8.05 10.79
N GLU A 81 -8.74 7.54 11.58
CA GLU A 81 -8.60 6.21 12.17
C GLU A 81 -8.49 5.08 11.13
N LYS A 82 -8.96 5.33 9.92
CA LYS A 82 -9.12 4.32 8.87
C LYS A 82 -8.27 4.58 7.62
N PHE A 83 -8.16 5.83 7.20
CA PHE A 83 -7.44 6.19 5.97
C PHE A 83 -5.96 6.44 6.25
N PHE A 84 -5.11 5.86 5.43
CA PHE A 84 -3.67 6.04 5.52
C PHE A 84 -3.03 6.35 4.16
N ILE A 85 -1.92 7.06 4.22
CA ILE A 85 -1.01 7.29 3.10
C ILE A 85 0.41 6.94 3.53
N GLY A 86 1.27 6.63 2.57
CA GLY A 86 2.64 6.29 2.91
C GLY A 86 3.51 5.93 1.73
N GLY A 87 4.59 5.26 2.03
CA GLY A 87 5.55 4.78 1.06
C GLY A 87 5.88 3.30 1.25
N THR A 88 6.31 2.68 0.17
CA THR A 88 6.75 1.29 0.17
C THR A 88 7.93 1.09 -0.77
N GLY A 89 8.77 0.11 -0.47
CA GLY A 89 9.89 -0.26 -1.31
C GLY A 89 10.21 -1.74 -1.19
N PHE A 90 10.51 -2.36 -2.32
CA PHE A 90 10.79 -3.79 -2.41
C PHE A 90 12.00 -4.04 -3.29
N THR A 91 12.73 -5.10 -2.96
CA THR A 91 13.77 -5.67 -3.80
C THR A 91 13.71 -7.18 -3.72
N GLY A 92 14.09 -7.85 -4.78
CA GLY A 92 14.06 -9.30 -4.82
C GLY A 92 14.70 -9.88 -6.05
N GLN A 93 14.68 -11.20 -6.10
CA GLN A 93 15.21 -11.96 -7.22
C GLN A 93 14.07 -12.42 -8.12
N LEU A 94 14.23 -12.19 -9.41
CA LEU A 94 13.40 -12.75 -10.44
C LEU A 94 13.91 -14.15 -10.74
N GLY A 95 13.05 -15.16 -10.53
CA GLY A 95 13.40 -16.56 -10.78
C GLY A 95 12.81 -17.06 -12.09
N ASN A 96 13.63 -17.28 -13.10
CA ASN A 96 13.32 -18.18 -14.21
C ASN A 96 14.49 -19.15 -14.40
N VAL A 97 14.21 -20.37 -14.85
CA VAL A 97 15.22 -21.39 -15.12
C VAL A 97 16.24 -20.90 -16.16
N ASN A 98 15.88 -19.93 -16.99
CA ASN A 98 16.69 -19.39 -18.08
C ASN A 98 17.19 -17.95 -17.88
N ALA A 99 16.74 -17.25 -16.84
CA ALA A 99 17.16 -15.88 -16.57
C ALA A 99 17.12 -15.62 -15.05
N VAL A 100 18.24 -15.22 -14.50
CA VAL A 100 18.36 -14.77 -13.12
C VAL A 100 18.49 -13.26 -13.12
N GLY A 101 17.68 -12.59 -12.36
CA GLY A 101 17.71 -11.14 -12.30
C GLY A 101 17.32 -10.60 -10.92
N THR A 102 17.51 -9.32 -10.77
CA THR A 102 17.02 -8.56 -9.63
C THR A 102 16.00 -7.55 -10.10
N TYR A 103 14.99 -7.34 -9.29
CA TYR A 103 14.01 -6.28 -9.48
C TYR A 103 13.88 -5.47 -8.20
N SER A 104 13.79 -4.17 -8.35
CA SER A 104 13.49 -3.28 -7.23
C SER A 104 12.45 -2.28 -7.65
N TYR A 105 11.53 -1.98 -6.76
CA TYR A 105 10.55 -0.94 -6.98
C TYR A 105 10.19 -0.23 -5.67
N GLY A 106 9.69 0.99 -5.81
CA GLY A 106 9.21 1.77 -4.70
C GLY A 106 8.22 2.81 -5.17
N GLY A 107 7.43 3.29 -4.25
CA GLY A 107 6.42 4.27 -4.56
C GLY A 107 5.60 4.71 -3.36
N MET A 108 4.59 5.49 -3.65
CA MET A 108 3.60 5.93 -2.68
C MET A 108 2.45 4.92 -2.62
N MET A 109 1.79 4.88 -1.49
CA MET A 109 0.63 4.05 -1.27
C MET A 109 -0.45 4.82 -0.50
N ALA A 110 -1.70 4.46 -0.76
CA ALA A 110 -2.85 4.93 -0.01
C ALA A 110 -3.83 3.79 0.17
N GLY A 111 -4.48 3.76 1.32
CA GLY A 111 -5.41 2.67 1.61
C GLY A 111 -6.32 2.98 2.79
N TYR A 112 -7.14 1.99 3.09
CA TYR A 112 -8.19 2.09 4.07
C TYR A 112 -8.24 0.82 4.92
N ASP A 113 -8.32 1.00 6.25
CA ASP A 113 -8.50 -0.08 7.23
C ASP A 113 -9.99 -0.20 7.60
N PHE A 114 -10.48 -1.42 7.63
CA PHE A 114 -11.85 -1.72 8.03
C PHE A 114 -11.85 -2.78 9.13
N VAL A 115 -12.28 -2.41 10.33
CA VAL A 115 -12.35 -3.33 11.48
C VAL A 115 -13.49 -4.31 11.27
N ILE A 116 -13.21 -5.62 11.40
CA ILE A 116 -14.20 -6.70 11.33
C ILE A 116 -14.54 -7.20 12.73
N PHE A 117 -13.52 -7.42 13.56
CA PHE A 117 -13.61 -7.84 14.97
C PHE A 117 -12.54 -7.08 15.75
N ASP A 118 -12.55 -7.17 17.07
CA ASP A 118 -11.67 -6.40 17.96
C ASP A 118 -10.18 -6.45 17.57
N ASP A 119 -9.69 -7.64 17.19
CA ASP A 119 -8.27 -7.84 16.83
C ASP A 119 -8.06 -8.09 15.32
N TRP A 120 -9.13 -8.09 14.51
CA TRP A 120 -9.07 -8.35 13.10
C TRP A 120 -9.61 -7.20 12.28
N TYR A 121 -8.86 -6.78 11.30
CA TYR A 121 -9.29 -5.78 10.33
C TYR A 121 -8.78 -6.13 8.92
N VAL A 122 -9.43 -5.63 7.91
CA VAL A 122 -8.97 -5.69 6.52
C VAL A 122 -8.35 -4.37 6.14
N ASP A 123 -7.28 -4.44 5.35
CA ASP A 123 -6.77 -3.28 4.63
C ASP A 123 -6.88 -3.50 3.12
N TRP A 124 -7.13 -2.44 2.41
CA TRP A 124 -7.11 -2.45 0.97
C TRP A 124 -6.62 -1.10 0.46
N GLY A 125 -6.06 -1.09 -0.73
CA GLY A 125 -5.54 0.15 -1.27
C GLY A 125 -4.79 -0.02 -2.57
N LEU A 126 -4.02 1.01 -2.89
CA LEU A 126 -3.27 1.13 -4.12
C LEU A 126 -1.88 1.67 -3.83
N ALA A 127 -0.85 0.98 -4.33
CA ALA A 127 0.49 1.52 -4.44
C ALA A 127 0.78 1.90 -5.89
N ALA A 128 1.48 3.01 -6.10
CA ALA A 128 1.92 3.47 -7.39
C ALA A 128 3.33 4.04 -7.29
N GLY A 129 4.17 3.71 -8.27
CA GLY A 129 5.55 4.16 -8.24
C GLY A 129 6.34 3.73 -9.46
N GLY A 130 7.62 3.49 -9.27
CA GLY A 130 8.51 3.05 -10.32
C GLY A 130 9.41 1.91 -9.87
N GLY A 131 9.85 1.12 -10.83
CA GLY A 131 10.76 0.01 -10.56
C GLY A 131 11.64 -0.29 -11.75
N GLY A 132 12.64 -1.14 -11.50
CA GLY A 132 13.56 -1.57 -12.54
C GLY A 132 14.06 -2.99 -12.31
N ALA A 133 14.18 -3.72 -13.41
CA ALA A 133 14.74 -5.06 -13.46
C ALA A 133 16.13 -5.02 -14.10
N LYS A 134 17.02 -5.81 -13.57
CA LYS A 134 18.29 -6.14 -14.20
C LYS A 134 18.32 -7.66 -14.37
N MET A 135 18.18 -8.12 -15.59
CA MET A 135 18.17 -9.54 -15.93
C MET A 135 19.45 -9.93 -16.64
N TYR A 136 19.96 -11.09 -16.31
CA TYR A 136 21.12 -11.70 -16.93
C TYR A 136 20.67 -12.88 -17.76
N ASP A 137 21.15 -12.96 -18.99
CA ASP A 137 21.03 -14.17 -19.79
C ASP A 137 21.75 -15.36 -19.10
N SER A 138 21.33 -16.57 -19.40
CA SER A 138 21.92 -17.80 -18.87
C SER A 138 23.45 -17.90 -19.11
N THR A 139 23.93 -17.23 -20.14
CA THR A 139 25.38 -17.10 -20.46
C THR A 139 26.09 -15.99 -19.68
N LYS A 140 25.33 -15.15 -18.90
CA LYS A 140 25.80 -13.95 -18.20
C LYS A 140 26.48 -12.90 -19.08
N THR A 141 26.34 -13.01 -20.39
CA THR A 141 26.99 -12.11 -21.37
C THR A 141 26.11 -10.92 -21.74
N ASN A 142 24.79 -11.05 -21.66
CA ASN A 142 23.87 -9.96 -21.95
C ASN A 142 23.09 -9.53 -20.70
N THR A 143 23.09 -8.23 -20.44
CA THR A 143 22.27 -7.62 -19.39
C THR A 143 21.13 -6.87 -20.03
N VAL A 144 19.91 -7.27 -19.73
CA VAL A 144 18.72 -6.52 -20.11
C VAL A 144 18.30 -5.69 -18.89
N GLN A 145 18.18 -4.38 -19.09
CA GLN A 145 17.62 -3.48 -18.08
C GLN A 145 16.24 -3.05 -18.55
N SER A 146 15.27 -3.21 -17.70
CA SER A 146 13.90 -2.75 -17.90
C SER A 146 13.47 -1.93 -16.70
N GLY A 147 12.77 -0.85 -16.95
CA GLY A 147 12.24 -0.01 -15.89
C GLY A 147 10.95 0.64 -16.32
N GLY A 148 10.11 1.00 -15.36
CA GLY A 148 8.84 1.61 -15.67
C GLY A 148 7.96 1.84 -14.45
N ALA A 149 6.75 2.31 -14.75
CA ALA A 149 5.73 2.50 -13.75
C ALA A 149 5.25 1.16 -13.18
N VAL A 150 4.92 1.19 -11.91
CA VAL A 150 4.33 0.08 -11.15
C VAL A 150 3.04 0.56 -10.53
N VAL A 151 2.00 -0.25 -10.63
CA VAL A 151 0.72 -0.04 -9.96
C VAL A 151 0.33 -1.35 -9.29
N GLU A 152 0.00 -1.30 -8.02
CA GLU A 152 -0.27 -2.49 -7.23
C GLU A 152 -1.49 -2.28 -6.33
N PRO A 153 -2.71 -2.64 -6.75
CA PRO A 153 -3.83 -2.80 -5.84
C PRO A 153 -3.61 -4.01 -4.93
N TRP A 154 -4.00 -3.87 -3.66
CA TRP A 154 -3.93 -4.97 -2.68
C TRP A 154 -5.21 -5.04 -1.85
N PHE A 155 -5.38 -6.22 -1.25
CA PHE A 155 -6.36 -6.50 -0.23
C PHE A 155 -5.72 -7.43 0.81
N GLY A 156 -5.84 -7.10 2.08
CA GLY A 156 -5.18 -7.83 3.15
C GLY A 156 -6.05 -8.02 4.39
N PHE A 157 -5.72 -9.07 5.14
CA PHE A 157 -6.24 -9.35 6.46
C PHE A 157 -5.16 -9.07 7.49
N ASN A 158 -5.49 -8.32 8.50
CA ASN A 158 -4.61 -7.96 9.59
C ASN A 158 -5.11 -8.56 10.89
N HIS A 159 -4.18 -9.07 11.68
CA HIS A 159 -4.42 -9.57 13.01
C HIS A 159 -3.48 -8.85 13.99
N LYS A 160 -4.04 -8.21 15.01
CA LYS A 160 -3.26 -7.62 16.09
C LYS A 160 -2.68 -8.74 16.95
N ILE A 161 -1.35 -8.83 17.05
CA ILE A 161 -0.66 -9.81 17.90
C ILE A 161 -0.36 -9.23 19.29
N GLY A 162 -0.41 -7.91 19.40
CA GLY A 162 -0.15 -7.17 20.63
C GLY A 162 -0.55 -5.71 20.47
N GLU A 163 -0.26 -4.91 21.49
CA GLU A 163 -0.65 -3.49 21.50
C GLU A 163 -0.01 -2.69 20.36
N LYS A 164 1.21 -3.06 19.94
CA LYS A 164 2.02 -2.33 18.96
C LYS A 164 2.44 -3.16 17.75
N THR A 165 1.87 -4.33 17.55
CA THR A 165 2.30 -5.23 16.45
C THR A 165 1.10 -5.84 15.76
N ASP A 166 1.06 -5.70 14.45
CA ASP A 166 0.07 -6.32 13.58
C ASP A 166 0.75 -7.30 12.62
N PHE A 167 0.11 -8.42 12.39
CA PHE A 167 0.48 -9.38 11.36
C PHE A 167 -0.52 -9.30 10.20
N ASN A 168 -0.03 -9.27 8.96
CA ASN A 168 -0.85 -9.09 7.78
C ASN A 168 -0.59 -10.19 6.74
N TYR A 169 -1.69 -10.65 6.14
CA TYR A 169 -1.72 -11.51 4.96
C TYR A 169 -2.42 -10.74 3.84
N ALA A 170 -1.72 -10.43 2.77
CA ALA A 170 -2.32 -9.69 1.68
C ALA A 170 -2.12 -10.36 0.33
N PHE A 171 -3.12 -10.18 -0.52
CA PHE A 171 -3.04 -10.46 -1.94
C PHE A 171 -2.96 -9.16 -2.71
N SER A 172 -2.14 -9.14 -3.74
CA SER A 172 -2.05 -7.99 -4.62
C SER A 172 -1.88 -8.41 -6.07
N TYR A 173 -2.14 -7.46 -6.95
CA TYR A 173 -1.90 -7.63 -8.38
C TYR A 173 -0.88 -6.61 -8.85
N PHE A 174 0.29 -7.09 -9.17
CA PHE A 174 1.41 -6.28 -9.61
C PHE A 174 1.30 -5.97 -11.09
N LEU A 175 1.12 -4.71 -11.43
CA LEU A 175 0.95 -4.21 -12.79
C LEU A 175 2.19 -3.41 -13.20
N THR A 176 2.82 -3.85 -14.28
CA THR A 176 3.88 -3.12 -14.96
C THR A 176 3.46 -2.88 -16.40
N PRO A 177 2.88 -1.70 -16.72
CA PRO A 177 2.32 -1.44 -18.04
C PRO A 177 3.30 -1.61 -19.19
N ASN A 178 4.58 -1.36 -18.94
CA ASN A 178 5.65 -1.42 -19.94
C ASN A 178 6.30 -2.80 -20.06
N ASP A 179 6.02 -3.69 -19.10
CA ASP A 179 6.62 -5.04 -19.10
C ASP A 179 5.61 -6.09 -18.63
N LYS A 180 5.00 -6.76 -19.61
CA LYS A 180 3.99 -7.79 -19.36
C LYS A 180 4.56 -9.01 -18.62
N TYR A 181 5.86 -9.25 -18.73
CA TYR A 181 6.50 -10.40 -18.06
C TYR A 181 6.61 -10.20 -16.54
N LEU A 182 6.62 -8.95 -16.08
CA LEU A 182 6.67 -8.61 -14.66
C LEU A 182 5.29 -8.44 -14.02
N THR A 183 4.22 -8.45 -14.82
CA THR A 183 2.84 -8.37 -14.30
C THR A 183 2.41 -9.72 -13.73
N GLY A 184 1.80 -9.71 -12.54
CA GLY A 184 1.36 -10.96 -11.92
C GLY A 184 0.66 -10.79 -10.58
N VAL A 185 0.26 -11.93 -10.01
CA VAL A 185 -0.37 -12.00 -8.68
C VAL A 185 0.69 -12.15 -7.61
N SER A 186 0.53 -11.48 -6.50
CA SER A 186 1.41 -11.66 -5.35
C SER A 186 0.66 -12.00 -4.07
N PHE A 187 1.37 -12.73 -3.21
CA PHE A 187 1.00 -12.96 -1.83
C PHE A 187 2.03 -12.31 -0.93
N ASN A 188 1.57 -11.53 0.05
CA ASN A 188 2.41 -10.76 0.94
C ASN A 188 2.20 -11.20 2.39
N LEU A 189 3.30 -11.39 3.11
CA LEU A 189 3.33 -11.52 4.57
C LEU A 189 3.97 -10.26 5.13
N ARG A 190 3.36 -9.63 6.11
CA ARG A 190 3.84 -8.38 6.67
C ARG A 190 3.72 -8.38 8.18
N VAL A 191 4.72 -7.80 8.82
CA VAL A 191 4.68 -7.44 10.25
C VAL A 191 4.80 -5.94 10.34
N ASP A 192 3.80 -5.29 10.88
CA ASP A 192 3.75 -3.86 11.09
C ASP A 192 3.94 -3.52 12.58
N PHE A 193 4.71 -2.49 12.84
CA PHE A 193 4.93 -1.92 14.16
C PHE A 193 4.26 -0.55 14.22
N ILE A 194 3.45 -0.34 15.25
CA ILE A 194 2.76 0.91 15.51
C ILE A 194 3.73 1.85 16.21
N ILE A 195 3.83 3.07 15.68
CA ILE A 195 4.63 4.17 16.22
C ILE A 195 3.64 5.25 16.62
N ASP A 196 3.57 5.53 17.91
CA ASP A 196 2.75 6.60 18.51
C ASP A 196 3.52 7.90 18.51
#